data_d58f1f29c17ddec863cc59259442f365
#
_entry.id   d58f1f29c17ddec863cc59259442f365
#
_cell.length_a   1.000
_cell.length_b   1.000
_cell.length_c   1.000
_cell.angle_alpha   90.00
_cell.angle_beta   90.00
_cell.angle_gamma   90.00
#
_symmetry.space_group_name_H-M   'P 1'
#
loop_
_entity.id
_entity.type
_entity.pdbx_description
1 polymer ?
#
loop_
_entity_poly.entity_id
_entity_poly.type
_entity_poly.pdbx_seq_one_letter_code
_entity_poly.pdbx_strand_id
1 'polypeptide(L)'
;IIEFGKEAIKLQSESIRNLVELVDENFETAINLIIDSNGRVIVTGIGKSAIIANKIVATLNSTGTPSIFMHAADAIHGDLGIIKKDDIIICISKSGNTQEIMDLVPFLKMTKNPLIAITGDTNSSLAKNSSVVLNSHVDVEICPNNLAPTNSTTAQLVIGDALSLIHI
;
A
#
# COMPACT_ATOMS: atom_id res chain seq x y z
N ILE A 1 15.38 0.52 -29.23
CA ILE A 1 14.45 1.34 -28.42
C ILE A 1 13.05 0.72 -28.42
N ILE A 2 12.45 0.47 -29.60
CA ILE A 2 11.08 -0.07 -29.70
C ILE A 2 10.96 -1.43 -28.99
N GLU A 3 11.88 -2.37 -29.26
CA GLU A 3 11.87 -3.69 -28.63
C GLU A 3 12.05 -3.61 -27.12
N PHE A 4 12.90 -2.72 -26.62
CA PHE A 4 13.02 -2.46 -25.19
C PHE A 4 11.69 -1.98 -24.57
N GLY A 5 10.97 -1.06 -25.25
CA GLY A 5 9.67 -0.59 -24.78
C GLY A 5 8.63 -1.71 -24.71
N LYS A 6 8.59 -2.58 -25.73
CA LYS A 6 7.69 -3.76 -25.73
C LYS A 6 8.02 -4.74 -24.60
N GLU A 7 9.31 -5.02 -24.40
CA GLU A 7 9.77 -5.92 -23.34
C GLU A 7 9.43 -5.36 -21.95
N ALA A 8 9.64 -4.06 -21.72
CA ALA A 8 9.26 -3.41 -20.48
C ALA A 8 7.77 -3.57 -20.15
N ILE A 9 6.90 -3.33 -21.15
CA ILE A 9 5.44 -3.50 -20.98
C ILE A 9 5.08 -4.96 -20.71
N LYS A 10 5.72 -5.90 -21.39
CA LYS A 10 5.51 -7.34 -21.22
C LYS A 10 5.87 -7.77 -19.80
N LEU A 11 7.07 -7.43 -19.31
CA LEU A 11 7.52 -7.73 -17.95
C LEU A 11 6.58 -7.16 -16.89
N GLN A 12 6.09 -5.92 -17.09
CA GLN A 12 5.12 -5.31 -16.18
C GLN A 12 3.78 -6.05 -16.20
N SER A 13 3.30 -6.42 -17.39
CA SER A 13 2.06 -7.19 -17.53
C SER A 13 2.14 -8.56 -16.84
N GLU A 14 3.28 -9.24 -16.95
CA GLU A 14 3.51 -10.52 -16.26
C GLU A 14 3.53 -10.35 -14.74
N SER A 15 4.21 -9.31 -14.23
CA SER A 15 4.23 -9.00 -12.80
C SER A 15 2.83 -8.72 -12.24
N ILE A 16 1.99 -8.01 -12.99
CA ILE A 16 0.60 -7.76 -12.59
C ILE A 16 -0.23 -9.05 -12.60
N ARG A 17 -0.05 -9.89 -13.61
CA ARG A 17 -0.76 -11.18 -13.69
C ARG A 17 -0.46 -12.06 -12.49
N ASN A 18 0.79 -12.09 -12.04
CA ASN A 18 1.22 -12.90 -10.90
C ASN A 18 0.57 -12.44 -9.57
N LEU A 19 0.09 -11.20 -9.47
CA LEU A 19 -0.61 -10.72 -8.28
C LEU A 19 -1.92 -11.48 -8.00
N VAL A 20 -2.55 -12.06 -9.03
CA VAL A 20 -3.80 -12.83 -8.87
C VAL A 20 -3.61 -13.98 -7.87
N GLU A 21 -2.46 -14.64 -7.90
CA GLU A 21 -2.13 -15.74 -7.00
C GLU A 21 -1.76 -15.30 -5.58
N LEU A 22 -1.54 -13.99 -5.38
CA LEU A 22 -1.21 -13.40 -4.07
C LEU A 22 -2.43 -12.82 -3.36
N VAL A 23 -3.58 -12.76 -4.03
CA VAL A 23 -4.86 -12.34 -3.44
C VAL A 23 -5.44 -13.53 -2.68
N ASP A 24 -5.51 -13.39 -1.36
CA ASP A 24 -5.95 -14.42 -0.43
C ASP A 24 -7.03 -13.89 0.54
N GLU A 25 -7.31 -14.64 1.61
CA GLU A 25 -8.28 -14.29 2.65
C GLU A 25 -7.95 -12.97 3.37
N ASN A 26 -6.69 -12.53 3.34
CA ASN A 26 -6.31 -11.24 3.90
C ASN A 26 -6.93 -10.08 3.10
N PHE A 27 -7.12 -10.26 1.79
CA PHE A 27 -7.77 -9.26 0.97
C PHE A 27 -9.24 -9.07 1.39
N GLU A 28 -9.99 -10.16 1.60
CA GLU A 28 -11.35 -10.11 2.14
C GLU A 28 -11.38 -9.46 3.53
N THR A 29 -10.43 -9.82 4.40
CA THR A 29 -10.32 -9.23 5.74
C THR A 29 -10.06 -7.72 5.67
N ALA A 30 -9.19 -7.27 4.77
CA ALA A 30 -8.92 -5.84 4.57
C ALA A 30 -10.18 -5.08 4.11
N ILE A 31 -10.94 -5.65 3.18
CA ILE A 31 -12.22 -5.09 2.71
C ILE A 31 -13.22 -4.96 3.87
N ASN A 32 -13.41 -6.03 4.64
CA ASN A 32 -14.34 -6.03 5.76
C ASN A 32 -13.97 -4.97 6.81
N LEU A 33 -12.66 -4.81 7.12
CA LEU A 33 -12.19 -3.74 8.02
C LEU A 33 -12.57 -2.34 7.50
N ILE A 34 -12.51 -2.12 6.19
CA ILE A 34 -12.86 -0.82 5.58
C ILE A 34 -14.38 -0.61 5.60
N ILE A 35 -15.16 -1.61 5.21
CA ILE A 35 -16.62 -1.52 5.13
C ILE A 35 -17.25 -1.35 6.53
N ASP A 36 -16.76 -2.08 7.52
CA ASP A 36 -17.30 -2.06 8.87
C ASP A 36 -16.88 -0.80 9.67
N SER A 37 -15.93 -0.03 9.13
CA SER A 37 -15.45 1.18 9.80
C SER A 37 -16.42 2.35 9.64
N ASN A 38 -16.62 3.10 10.73
CA ASN A 38 -17.29 4.42 10.70
C ASN A 38 -16.29 5.58 10.50
N GLY A 39 -15.00 5.27 10.36
CA GLY A 39 -13.93 6.25 10.17
C GLY A 39 -13.58 6.46 8.71
N ARG A 40 -12.38 6.96 8.50
CA ARG A 40 -11.78 7.21 7.17
C ARG A 40 -10.67 6.20 6.94
N VAL A 41 -10.22 6.09 5.69
CA VAL A 41 -9.00 5.36 5.35
C VAL A 41 -7.83 6.35 5.28
N ILE A 42 -6.84 6.18 6.15
CA ILE A 42 -5.59 6.95 6.12
C ILE A 42 -4.57 6.13 5.34
N VAL A 43 -4.14 6.62 4.18
CA VAL A 43 -3.14 5.93 3.37
C VAL A 43 -1.79 6.62 3.51
N THR A 44 -0.76 5.87 3.89
CA THR A 44 0.58 6.41 4.13
C THR A 44 1.67 5.64 3.38
N GLY A 45 2.78 6.30 3.13
CA GLY A 45 3.95 5.75 2.46
C GLY A 45 5.06 6.79 2.33
N ILE A 46 6.20 6.37 1.78
CA ILE A 46 7.36 7.24 1.53
C ILE A 46 7.82 7.14 0.08
N GLY A 47 8.39 8.19 -0.47
CA GLY A 47 8.96 8.22 -1.82
C GLY A 47 7.93 7.88 -2.91
N LYS A 48 8.25 6.92 -3.78
CA LYS A 48 7.32 6.49 -4.86
C LYS A 48 6.06 5.82 -4.33
N SER A 49 6.14 5.09 -3.21
CA SER A 49 4.94 4.53 -2.55
C SER A 49 4.01 5.62 -2.02
N ALA A 50 4.52 6.79 -1.64
CA ALA A 50 3.70 7.95 -1.25
C ALA A 50 2.88 8.50 -2.44
N ILE A 51 3.45 8.50 -3.64
CA ILE A 51 2.74 8.91 -4.87
C ILE A 51 1.60 7.93 -5.16
N ILE A 52 1.87 6.63 -5.01
CA ILE A 52 0.85 5.57 -5.16
C ILE A 52 -0.24 5.72 -4.09
N ALA A 53 0.14 5.98 -2.84
CA ALA A 53 -0.81 6.22 -1.75
C ALA A 53 -1.78 7.38 -2.07
N ASN A 54 -1.26 8.50 -2.59
CA ASN A 54 -2.09 9.61 -3.04
C ASN A 54 -3.09 9.22 -4.15
N LYS A 55 -2.64 8.40 -5.10
CA LYS A 55 -3.53 7.90 -6.17
C LYS A 55 -4.63 7.00 -5.60
N ILE A 56 -4.30 6.13 -4.67
CA ILE A 56 -5.27 5.23 -4.02
C ILE A 56 -6.30 6.06 -3.23
N VAL A 57 -5.87 7.08 -2.49
CA VAL A 57 -6.77 8.03 -1.81
C VAL A 57 -7.74 8.68 -2.78
N ALA A 58 -7.24 9.15 -3.94
CA ALA A 58 -8.09 9.75 -4.95
C ALA A 58 -9.14 8.77 -5.48
N THR A 59 -8.78 7.49 -5.68
CA THR A 59 -9.70 6.46 -6.12
C THR A 59 -10.74 6.13 -5.03
N LEU A 60 -10.33 5.90 -3.79
CA LEU A 60 -11.22 5.65 -2.65
C LEU A 60 -12.26 6.77 -2.49
N ASN A 61 -11.82 8.02 -2.55
CA ASN A 61 -12.73 9.17 -2.48
C ASN A 61 -13.71 9.22 -3.66
N SER A 62 -13.26 8.82 -4.85
CA SER A 62 -14.12 8.79 -6.05
C SER A 62 -15.17 7.67 -5.99
N THR A 63 -14.90 6.62 -5.24
CA THR A 63 -15.78 5.45 -5.07
C THR A 63 -16.60 5.49 -3.78
N GLY A 64 -16.53 6.60 -3.03
CA GLY A 64 -17.39 6.85 -1.87
C GLY A 64 -16.77 6.48 -0.51
N THR A 65 -15.51 6.04 -0.46
CA THR A 65 -14.79 5.77 0.79
C THR A 65 -13.99 7.00 1.22
N PRO A 66 -14.37 7.71 2.29
CA PRO A 66 -13.64 8.89 2.75
C PRO A 66 -12.20 8.54 3.12
N SER A 67 -11.24 9.16 2.45
CA SER A 67 -9.82 8.82 2.60
C SER A 67 -8.92 10.04 2.61
N ILE A 68 -7.80 9.95 3.33
CA ILE A 68 -6.80 11.01 3.46
C ILE A 68 -5.40 10.42 3.26
N PHE A 69 -4.55 11.14 2.56
CA PHE A 69 -3.13 10.85 2.48
C PHE A 69 -2.38 11.44 3.68
N MET A 70 -1.47 10.68 4.27
CA MET A 70 -0.54 11.10 5.31
C MET A 70 0.88 10.70 4.89
N HIS A 71 1.77 11.66 4.67
CA HIS A 71 3.14 11.34 4.30
C HIS A 71 3.90 10.72 5.49
N ALA A 72 4.58 9.58 5.29
CA ALA A 72 5.19 8.84 6.40
C ALA A 72 6.24 9.65 7.18
N ALA A 73 7.03 10.50 6.50
CA ALA A 73 8.01 11.36 7.16
C ALA A 73 7.34 12.49 7.97
N ASP A 74 6.27 13.09 7.47
CA ASP A 74 5.57 14.17 8.16
C ASP A 74 4.79 13.64 9.37
N ALA A 75 4.32 12.40 9.30
CA ALA A 75 3.63 11.72 10.39
C ALA A 75 4.43 11.72 11.70
N ILE A 76 5.72 11.36 11.63
CA ILE A 76 6.61 11.38 12.81
C ILE A 76 6.90 12.80 13.34
N HIS A 77 6.63 13.83 12.55
CA HIS A 77 6.83 15.23 12.93
C HIS A 77 5.53 15.95 13.34
N GLY A 78 4.42 15.22 13.46
CA GLY A 78 3.19 15.79 14.03
C GLY A 78 1.88 15.40 13.34
N ASP A 79 1.91 14.97 12.06
CA ASP A 79 0.70 14.68 11.30
C ASP A 79 -0.06 13.44 11.79
N LEU A 80 0.52 12.64 12.69
CA LEU A 80 -0.19 11.58 13.40
C LEU A 80 -1.48 12.07 14.10
N GLY A 81 -1.54 13.35 14.46
CA GLY A 81 -2.70 13.99 15.06
C GLY A 81 -3.96 14.01 14.18
N ILE A 82 -3.83 13.74 12.88
CA ILE A 82 -4.99 13.63 11.99
C ILE A 82 -5.75 12.32 12.16
N ILE A 83 -5.13 11.28 12.72
CA ILE A 83 -5.72 9.95 12.89
C ILE A 83 -6.79 10.01 13.98
N LYS A 84 -8.01 9.57 13.66
CA LYS A 84 -9.13 9.47 14.58
C LYS A 84 -9.34 8.02 15.01
N LYS A 85 -10.06 7.84 16.11
CA LYS A 85 -10.28 6.54 16.78
C LYS A 85 -10.78 5.43 15.84
N ASP A 86 -11.67 5.76 14.90
CA ASP A 86 -12.33 4.77 14.05
C ASP A 86 -11.72 4.69 12.64
N ASP A 87 -10.60 5.41 12.38
CA ASP A 87 -9.91 5.37 11.10
C ASP A 87 -9.22 4.01 10.88
N ILE A 88 -9.12 3.57 9.63
CA ILE A 88 -8.31 2.44 9.17
C ILE A 88 -7.03 2.98 8.54
N ILE A 89 -5.90 2.38 8.82
CA ILE A 89 -4.61 2.81 8.29
C ILE A 89 -4.12 1.82 7.24
N ILE A 90 -3.77 2.31 6.05
CA ILE A 90 -3.08 1.54 5.01
C ILE A 90 -1.66 2.09 4.89
N CYS A 91 -0.66 1.26 5.16
CA CYS A 91 0.76 1.63 5.00
C CYS A 91 1.37 0.88 3.82
N ILE A 92 1.94 1.64 2.88
CA ILE A 92 2.49 1.10 1.63
C ILE A 92 4.01 1.19 1.64
N SER A 93 4.69 0.05 1.53
CA SER A 93 6.15 -0.01 1.43
C SER A 93 6.60 -1.30 0.76
N LYS A 94 7.40 -1.21 -0.33
CA LYS A 94 7.91 -2.39 -1.03
C LYS A 94 8.64 -3.36 -0.09
N SER A 95 9.63 -2.87 0.66
CA SER A 95 10.42 -3.69 1.59
C SER A 95 9.77 -3.85 2.96
N GLY A 96 8.86 -2.95 3.34
CA GLY A 96 8.30 -2.87 4.69
C GLY A 96 9.33 -2.58 5.79
N ASN A 97 10.58 -2.26 5.42
CA ASN A 97 11.73 -2.06 6.30
C ASN A 97 12.50 -0.76 6.03
N THR A 98 11.96 0.18 5.25
CA THR A 98 12.58 1.51 5.13
C THR A 98 12.60 2.21 6.49
N GLN A 99 13.64 2.99 6.77
CA GLN A 99 13.85 3.58 8.09
C GLN A 99 12.63 4.39 8.54
N GLU A 100 12.09 5.24 7.67
CA GLU A 100 10.93 6.08 7.96
C GLU A 100 9.68 5.24 8.30
N ILE A 101 9.51 4.08 7.66
CA ILE A 101 8.41 3.17 8.00
C ILE A 101 8.66 2.48 9.34
N MET A 102 9.89 2.06 9.61
CA MET A 102 10.24 1.47 10.90
C MET A 102 10.07 2.46 12.06
N ASP A 103 10.40 3.72 11.83
CA ASP A 103 10.20 4.80 12.81
C ASP A 103 8.72 5.12 13.03
N LEU A 104 7.89 5.00 11.98
CA LEU A 104 6.46 5.28 12.02
C LEU A 104 5.65 4.15 12.69
N VAL A 105 5.97 2.89 12.42
CA VAL A 105 5.20 1.71 12.88
C VAL A 105 4.91 1.70 14.39
N PRO A 106 5.86 2.00 15.30
CA PRO A 106 5.57 2.05 16.74
C PRO A 106 4.47 3.07 17.09
N PHE A 107 4.46 4.22 16.44
CA PHE A 107 3.44 5.25 16.67
C PHE A 107 2.06 4.80 16.15
N LEU A 108 2.00 4.17 14.96
CA LEU A 108 0.75 3.61 14.45
C LEU A 108 0.16 2.56 15.39
N LYS A 109 0.99 1.74 16.00
CA LYS A 109 0.53 0.76 17.03
C LYS A 109 -0.07 1.44 18.26
N MET A 110 0.46 2.59 18.66
CA MET A 110 -0.06 3.33 19.81
C MET A 110 -1.46 3.89 19.57
N THR A 111 -1.84 4.17 18.34
CA THR A 111 -3.19 4.64 18.01
C THR A 111 -4.25 3.56 18.17
N LYS A 112 -3.86 2.28 18.15
CA LYS A 112 -4.74 1.09 18.21
C LYS A 112 -5.72 0.98 17.03
N ASN A 113 -5.53 1.74 15.99
CA ASN A 113 -6.28 1.61 14.74
C ASN A 113 -5.85 0.34 13.98
N PRO A 114 -6.77 -0.33 13.27
CA PRO A 114 -6.37 -1.41 12.38
C PRO A 114 -5.36 -0.92 11.34
N LEU A 115 -4.25 -1.66 11.18
CA LEU A 115 -3.19 -1.37 10.23
C LEU A 115 -3.17 -2.44 9.15
N ILE A 116 -3.36 -2.03 7.90
CA ILE A 116 -3.25 -2.85 6.71
C ILE A 116 -1.90 -2.52 6.05
N ALA A 117 -1.06 -3.52 5.84
CA ALA A 117 0.18 -3.38 5.08
C ALA A 117 -0.02 -3.75 3.62
N ILE A 118 0.43 -2.91 2.68
CA ILE A 118 0.67 -3.31 1.29
C ILE A 118 2.18 -3.39 1.10
N THR A 119 2.73 -4.61 1.05
CA THR A 119 4.18 -4.81 1.03
C THR A 119 4.60 -6.01 0.18
N GLY A 120 5.79 -5.94 -0.41
CA GLY A 120 6.38 -7.07 -1.14
C GLY A 120 7.13 -8.07 -0.25
N ASP A 121 7.31 -7.75 1.03
CA ASP A 121 7.93 -8.64 2.02
C ASP A 121 7.00 -8.87 3.20
N THR A 122 6.35 -10.03 3.20
CA THR A 122 5.40 -10.45 4.25
C THR A 122 6.09 -10.79 5.59
N ASN A 123 7.42 -10.84 5.63
CA ASN A 123 8.21 -11.03 6.84
C ASN A 123 8.82 -9.73 7.39
N SER A 124 8.54 -8.60 6.74
CA SER A 124 9.05 -7.29 7.12
C SER A 124 8.56 -6.82 8.50
N SER A 125 9.21 -5.77 9.02
CA SER A 125 8.78 -5.11 10.26
C SER A 125 7.35 -4.55 10.13
N LEU A 126 7.03 -3.93 9.00
CA LEU A 126 5.67 -3.43 8.73
C LEU A 126 4.66 -4.59 8.77
N ALA A 127 4.91 -5.68 8.05
CA ALA A 127 4.01 -6.83 7.98
C ALA A 127 3.74 -7.43 9.36
N LYS A 128 4.79 -7.67 10.15
CA LYS A 128 4.69 -8.25 11.52
C LYS A 128 3.91 -7.39 12.51
N ASN A 129 3.78 -6.12 12.25
CA ASN A 129 3.09 -5.17 13.10
C ASN A 129 1.72 -4.74 12.56
N SER A 130 1.29 -5.30 11.44
CA SER A 130 0.01 -5.01 10.80
C SER A 130 -1.06 -6.02 11.20
N SER A 131 -2.32 -5.59 11.21
CA SER A 131 -3.48 -6.46 11.43
C SER A 131 -3.74 -7.37 10.23
N VAL A 132 -3.46 -6.85 9.03
CA VAL A 132 -3.64 -7.53 7.75
C VAL A 132 -2.49 -7.19 6.82
N VAL A 133 -2.03 -8.15 6.03
CA VAL A 133 -0.94 -7.98 5.06
C VAL A 133 -1.43 -8.34 3.66
N LEU A 134 -1.39 -7.37 2.78
CA LEU A 134 -1.64 -7.55 1.34
C LEU A 134 -0.29 -7.68 0.63
N ASN A 135 -0.04 -8.86 0.08
CA ASN A 135 1.22 -9.15 -0.57
C ASN A 135 1.27 -8.51 -1.97
N SER A 136 2.18 -7.56 -2.16
CA SER A 136 2.45 -6.90 -3.45
C SER A 136 3.82 -7.29 -4.03
N HIS A 137 4.26 -8.51 -3.77
CA HIS A 137 5.56 -9.00 -4.21
C HIS A 137 5.70 -8.96 -5.74
N VAL A 138 6.87 -8.54 -6.18
CA VAL A 138 7.31 -8.65 -7.58
C VAL A 138 8.75 -9.17 -7.59
N ASP A 139 9.04 -10.08 -8.50
CA ASP A 139 10.37 -10.72 -8.58
C ASP A 139 11.44 -9.73 -9.03
N VAL A 140 11.11 -8.88 -10.00
CA VAL A 140 12.06 -7.93 -10.60
C VAL A 140 11.41 -6.59 -10.91
N GLU A 141 12.23 -5.55 -10.94
CA GLU A 141 11.84 -4.25 -11.52
C GLU A 141 12.17 -4.25 -13.02
N ILE A 142 11.50 -3.41 -13.81
CA ILE A 142 11.81 -3.24 -15.25
C ILE A 142 13.21 -2.62 -15.43
N CYS A 143 13.65 -1.84 -14.45
CA CYS A 143 14.96 -1.21 -14.43
C CYS A 143 16.06 -2.27 -14.64
N PRO A 144 16.97 -2.10 -15.62
CA PRO A 144 18.03 -3.07 -15.89
C PRO A 144 18.92 -3.39 -14.68
N ASN A 145 19.02 -2.46 -13.74
CA ASN A 145 19.78 -2.62 -12.51
C ASN A 145 18.91 -3.10 -11.32
N ASN A 146 17.64 -3.41 -11.54
CA ASN A 146 16.66 -3.79 -10.52
C ASN A 146 16.56 -2.79 -9.34
N LEU A 147 16.83 -1.51 -9.60
CA LEU A 147 16.89 -0.46 -8.57
C LEU A 147 15.67 0.47 -8.58
N ALA A 148 15.27 0.96 -9.76
CA ALA A 148 14.18 1.92 -9.87
C ALA A 148 12.83 1.22 -9.67
N PRO A 149 12.03 1.60 -8.65
CA PRO A 149 10.69 1.05 -8.46
C PRO A 149 9.80 1.32 -9.68
N THR A 150 9.32 0.25 -10.28
CA THR A 150 8.48 0.21 -11.49
C THR A 150 7.39 -0.84 -11.32
N ASN A 151 7.73 -2.13 -11.44
CA ASN A 151 6.79 -3.23 -11.21
C ASN A 151 6.23 -3.20 -9.79
N SER A 152 7.05 -2.94 -8.78
CA SER A 152 6.60 -2.87 -7.38
C SER A 152 5.58 -1.76 -7.15
N THR A 153 5.77 -0.58 -7.74
CA THR A 153 4.81 0.53 -7.59
C THR A 153 3.53 0.26 -8.36
N THR A 154 3.60 -0.38 -9.52
CA THR A 154 2.40 -0.80 -10.27
C THR A 154 1.63 -1.88 -9.51
N ALA A 155 2.32 -2.85 -8.89
CA ALA A 155 1.69 -3.86 -8.05
C ALA A 155 0.93 -3.24 -6.86
N GLN A 156 1.56 -2.29 -6.15
CA GLN A 156 0.92 -1.53 -5.07
C GLN A 156 -0.33 -0.79 -5.56
N LEU A 157 -0.24 -0.17 -6.75
CA LEU A 157 -1.36 0.54 -7.37
C LEU A 157 -2.53 -0.39 -7.69
N VAL A 158 -2.26 -1.52 -8.33
CA VAL A 158 -3.29 -2.50 -8.73
C VAL A 158 -4.02 -3.07 -7.52
N ILE A 159 -3.31 -3.42 -6.45
CA ILE A 159 -3.92 -3.88 -5.19
C ILE A 159 -4.78 -2.77 -4.57
N GLY A 160 -4.29 -1.53 -4.55
CA GLY A 160 -5.03 -0.39 -4.03
C GLY A 160 -6.29 -0.07 -4.84
N ASP A 161 -6.24 -0.21 -6.16
CA ASP A 161 -7.41 -0.04 -7.03
C ASP A 161 -8.44 -1.15 -6.79
N ALA A 162 -7.99 -2.39 -6.67
CA ALA A 162 -8.88 -3.51 -6.33
C ALA A 162 -9.59 -3.28 -4.99
N LEU A 163 -8.87 -2.83 -3.94
CA LEU A 163 -9.48 -2.44 -2.66
C LEU A 163 -10.54 -1.35 -2.81
N SER A 164 -10.30 -0.39 -3.72
CA SER A 164 -11.18 0.78 -3.88
C SER A 164 -12.49 0.48 -4.61
N LEU A 165 -12.61 -0.64 -5.31
CA LEU A 165 -13.75 -0.93 -6.20
C LEU A 165 -14.76 -1.90 -5.61
N ILE A 166 -14.41 -2.67 -4.58
CA ILE A 166 -15.20 -3.83 -4.13
C ILE A 166 -16.49 -3.45 -3.37
N HIS A 167 -16.61 -2.20 -2.92
CA HIS A 167 -17.78 -1.75 -2.17
C HIS A 167 -18.64 -0.73 -2.93
N ILE A 168 -18.57 -0.76 -4.25
CA ILE A 168 -19.48 0.00 -5.12
C ILE A 168 -20.77 -0.79 -5.34
#